data_457812b6cd6af08c0a05cf6d226569e4
#
_entry.id   457812b6cd6af08c0a05cf6d226569e4
#
_cell.length_a   1.000
_cell.length_b   1.000
_cell.length_c   1.000
_cell.angle_alpha   90.00
_cell.angle_beta   90.00
_cell.angle_gamma   90.00
#
_symmetry.space_group_name_H-M   'P 1'
#
loop_
_entity.id
_entity.type
_entity.pdbx_description
1 polymer ?
#
loop_
_entity_poly.entity_id
_entity_poly.type
_entity_poly.pdbx_seq_one_letter_code
_entity_poly.pdbx_strand_id
1 'polypeptide(L)'
;MNKKTIIWIVVLGVLAITVVWGIGRYNVIISAEENVNTAWSQVENQYQRRADLIPNLVETVKGYAAHESETLQGVIAARAKATQVVVDPTNATAEQLAAFQAAQGELSQALGRLMAISENYPDLKANQNFGALQSQLEGTENRITVARNNFNEVARQFNTLIRRFPTNLIANAMNAEKRPYFEANEGAEQAPQVQF
;
A
#
# COMPACT_ATOMS: atom_id res chain seq x y z
N MET A 1 -45.25 9.93 -41.57
CA MET A 1 -44.05 9.09 -41.28
C MET A 1 -44.54 7.65 -41.09
N ASN A 2 -43.91 6.70 -41.77
CA ASN A 2 -44.38 5.29 -41.75
C ASN A 2 -44.09 4.70 -40.34
N LYS A 3 -45.00 3.88 -39.78
CA LYS A 3 -44.80 3.27 -38.42
C LYS A 3 -43.42 2.58 -38.29
N LYS A 4 -42.97 1.92 -39.37
CA LYS A 4 -41.62 1.29 -39.40
C LYS A 4 -40.49 2.30 -39.26
N THR A 5 -40.59 3.48 -39.88
CA THR A 5 -39.57 4.54 -39.82
C THR A 5 -39.48 5.11 -38.38
N ILE A 6 -40.63 5.28 -37.70
CA ILE A 6 -40.64 5.76 -36.29
C ILE A 6 -39.95 4.74 -35.40
N ILE A 7 -40.24 3.42 -35.58
CA ILE A 7 -39.61 2.36 -34.79
C ILE A 7 -38.07 2.37 -34.96
N TRP A 8 -37.58 2.49 -36.19
CA TRP A 8 -36.14 2.54 -36.45
C TRP A 8 -35.48 3.80 -35.84
N ILE A 9 -36.13 4.96 -35.88
CA ILE A 9 -35.61 6.19 -35.24
C ILE A 9 -35.52 5.99 -33.73
N VAL A 10 -36.54 5.42 -33.09
CA VAL A 10 -36.53 5.14 -31.66
C VAL A 10 -35.43 4.13 -31.30
N VAL A 11 -35.27 3.04 -32.04
CA VAL A 11 -34.23 2.04 -31.80
C VAL A 11 -32.83 2.66 -31.92
N LEU A 12 -32.56 3.45 -32.97
CA LEU A 12 -31.28 4.13 -33.15
C LEU A 12 -31.03 5.17 -32.04
N GLY A 13 -32.07 5.88 -31.62
CA GLY A 13 -31.96 6.83 -30.49
C GLY A 13 -31.59 6.14 -29.17
N VAL A 14 -32.25 5.03 -28.83
CA VAL A 14 -31.92 4.22 -27.66
C VAL A 14 -30.49 3.68 -27.73
N LEU A 15 -30.08 3.17 -28.90
CA LEU A 15 -28.76 2.63 -29.12
C LEU A 15 -27.68 3.72 -28.95
N ALA A 16 -27.90 4.91 -29.49
CA ALA A 16 -27.00 6.03 -29.35
C ALA A 16 -26.85 6.46 -27.86
N ILE A 17 -27.96 6.53 -27.11
CA ILE A 17 -27.96 6.85 -25.68
C ILE A 17 -27.17 5.77 -24.91
N THR A 18 -27.37 4.50 -25.22
CA THR A 18 -26.68 3.38 -24.57
C THR A 18 -25.17 3.44 -24.80
N VAL A 19 -24.74 3.75 -26.03
CA VAL A 19 -23.32 3.89 -26.38
C VAL A 19 -22.68 5.07 -25.63
N VAL A 20 -23.32 6.26 -25.65
CA VAL A 20 -22.81 7.44 -24.92
C VAL A 20 -22.71 7.16 -23.43
N TRP A 21 -23.73 6.51 -22.85
CA TRP A 21 -23.70 6.08 -21.46
C TRP A 21 -22.55 5.11 -21.18
N GLY A 22 -22.35 4.12 -22.07
CA GLY A 22 -21.27 3.13 -21.96
C GLY A 22 -19.88 3.76 -21.94
N ILE A 23 -19.63 4.71 -22.87
CA ILE A 23 -18.37 5.48 -22.91
C ILE A 23 -18.17 6.27 -21.60
N GLY A 24 -19.23 6.90 -21.09
CA GLY A 24 -19.16 7.61 -19.82
C GLY A 24 -18.76 6.70 -18.65
N ARG A 25 -19.33 5.48 -18.59
CA ARG A 25 -18.98 4.49 -17.55
C ARG A 25 -17.59 3.93 -17.71
N TYR A 26 -17.15 3.68 -18.93
CA TYR A 26 -15.77 3.30 -19.23
C TYR A 26 -14.77 4.31 -18.65
N ASN A 27 -14.94 5.59 -18.96
CA ASN A 27 -14.05 6.65 -18.48
C ASN A 27 -14.05 6.78 -16.94
N VAL A 28 -15.20 6.59 -16.30
CA VAL A 28 -15.29 6.58 -14.82
C VAL A 28 -14.50 5.42 -14.22
N ILE A 29 -14.57 4.22 -14.81
CA ILE A 29 -13.80 3.06 -14.34
C ILE A 29 -12.29 3.34 -14.47
N ILE A 30 -11.83 3.83 -15.63
CA ILE A 30 -10.41 4.19 -15.85
C ILE A 30 -9.95 5.24 -14.82
N SER A 31 -10.74 6.29 -14.59
CA SER A 31 -10.38 7.31 -13.60
C SER A 31 -10.32 6.73 -12.17
N ALA A 32 -11.19 5.81 -11.82
CA ALA A 32 -11.17 5.16 -10.52
C ALA A 32 -9.97 4.20 -10.38
N GLU A 33 -9.57 3.52 -11.43
CA GLU A 33 -8.36 2.69 -11.49
C GLU A 33 -7.10 3.54 -11.30
N GLU A 34 -7.01 4.68 -11.97
CA GLU A 34 -5.89 5.61 -11.83
C GLU A 34 -5.78 6.19 -10.42
N ASN A 35 -6.91 6.41 -9.74
CA ASN A 35 -6.90 6.80 -8.33
C ASN A 35 -6.31 5.70 -7.44
N VAL A 36 -6.57 4.41 -7.73
CA VAL A 36 -5.95 3.28 -7.00
C VAL A 36 -4.44 3.28 -7.23
N ASN A 37 -3.97 3.43 -8.48
CA ASN A 37 -2.56 3.48 -8.82
C ASN A 37 -1.85 4.65 -8.12
N THR A 38 -2.49 5.81 -8.07
CA THR A 38 -1.98 6.99 -7.36
C THR A 38 -1.87 6.72 -5.85
N ALA A 39 -2.90 6.12 -5.25
CA ALA A 39 -2.87 5.77 -3.83
C ALA A 39 -1.80 4.72 -3.52
N TRP A 40 -1.58 3.74 -4.41
CA TRP A 40 -0.49 2.78 -4.30
C TRP A 40 0.88 3.44 -4.35
N SER A 41 1.11 4.35 -5.30
CA SER A 41 2.36 5.09 -5.40
C SER A 41 2.68 5.89 -4.12
N GLN A 42 1.66 6.40 -3.42
CA GLN A 42 1.85 7.03 -2.10
C GLN A 42 2.33 6.02 -1.05
N VAL A 43 1.81 4.79 -1.06
CA VAL A 43 2.27 3.70 -0.18
C VAL A 43 3.73 3.37 -0.47
N GLU A 44 4.08 3.12 -1.73
CA GLU A 44 5.47 2.82 -2.15
C GLU A 44 6.45 3.92 -1.74
N ASN A 45 6.10 5.18 -1.96
CA ASN A 45 6.93 6.32 -1.58
C ASN A 45 7.25 6.34 -0.08
N GLN A 46 6.30 5.97 0.79
CA GLN A 46 6.57 5.91 2.23
C GLN A 46 7.46 4.71 2.60
N TYR A 47 7.25 3.56 1.99
CA TYR A 47 8.13 2.40 2.20
C TYR A 47 9.54 2.64 1.66
N GLN A 48 9.68 3.28 0.50
CA GLN A 48 10.97 3.67 -0.04
C GLN A 48 11.68 4.64 0.92
N ARG A 49 10.99 5.67 1.41
CA ARG A 49 11.55 6.60 2.41
C ARG A 49 12.04 5.88 3.65
N ARG A 50 11.29 4.89 4.16
CA ARG A 50 11.74 4.06 5.28
C ARG A 50 13.02 3.29 4.95
N ALA A 51 13.06 2.66 3.78
CA ALA A 51 14.23 1.90 3.33
C ALA A 51 15.48 2.76 3.15
N ASP A 52 15.33 4.03 2.75
CA ASP A 52 16.42 4.98 2.54
C ASP A 52 17.02 5.52 3.84
N LEU A 53 16.27 5.51 4.94
CA LEU A 53 16.77 5.90 6.27
C LEU A 53 17.66 4.82 6.90
N ILE A 54 17.47 3.55 6.54
CA ILE A 54 18.11 2.40 7.20
C ILE A 54 19.63 2.38 7.07
N PRO A 55 20.27 2.65 5.90
CA PRO A 55 21.72 2.66 5.81
C PRO A 55 22.37 3.65 6.80
N ASN A 56 21.82 4.85 6.91
CA ASN A 56 22.32 5.86 7.83
C ASN A 56 22.13 5.45 9.30
N LEU A 57 21.01 4.80 9.61
CA LEU A 57 20.77 4.26 10.95
C LEU A 57 21.78 3.16 11.30
N VAL A 58 21.99 2.19 10.38
CA VAL A 58 22.94 1.09 10.57
C VAL A 58 24.36 1.62 10.79
N GLU A 59 24.83 2.56 9.97
CA GLU A 59 26.17 3.15 10.13
C GLU A 59 26.28 3.95 11.44
N THR A 60 25.25 4.66 11.84
CA THR A 60 25.23 5.38 13.12
C THR A 60 25.35 4.39 14.30
N VAL A 61 24.53 3.33 14.31
CA VAL A 61 24.55 2.32 15.39
C VAL A 61 25.88 1.58 15.40
N LYS A 62 26.43 1.20 14.24
CA LYS A 62 27.71 0.52 14.11
C LYS A 62 28.87 1.28 14.76
N GLY A 63 28.84 2.61 14.73
CA GLY A 63 29.85 3.46 15.38
C GLY A 63 29.89 3.32 16.91
N TYR A 64 28.82 2.87 17.56
CA TYR A 64 28.70 2.73 19.00
C TYR A 64 28.53 1.29 19.47
N ALA A 65 27.95 0.44 18.66
CA ALA A 65 27.56 -0.94 18.97
C ALA A 65 28.08 -1.93 17.92
N ALA A 66 29.37 -1.85 17.58
CA ALA A 66 29.97 -2.71 16.54
C ALA A 66 29.90 -4.21 16.87
N HIS A 67 29.75 -4.59 18.15
CA HIS A 67 29.61 -5.98 18.57
C HIS A 67 28.23 -6.58 18.26
N GLU A 68 27.23 -5.75 17.94
CA GLU A 68 25.85 -6.15 17.58
C GLU A 68 25.74 -6.54 16.09
N SER A 69 26.76 -7.21 15.57
CA SER A 69 26.88 -7.48 14.13
C SER A 69 25.72 -8.31 13.58
N GLU A 70 25.18 -9.24 14.36
CA GLU A 70 24.03 -10.08 13.96
C GLU A 70 22.77 -9.25 13.76
N THR A 71 22.46 -8.36 14.70
CA THR A 71 21.28 -7.46 14.59
C THR A 71 21.41 -6.50 13.43
N LEU A 72 22.61 -5.91 13.24
CA LEU A 72 22.89 -5.01 12.12
C LEU A 72 22.73 -5.74 10.77
N GLN A 73 23.28 -6.95 10.64
CA GLN A 73 23.11 -7.79 9.45
C GLN A 73 21.66 -8.19 9.22
N GLY A 74 20.94 -8.51 10.30
CA GLY A 74 19.50 -8.80 10.25
C GLY A 74 18.67 -7.65 9.67
N VAL A 75 18.98 -6.41 10.04
CA VAL A 75 18.31 -5.21 9.49
C VAL A 75 18.64 -5.03 8.00
N ILE A 76 19.91 -5.21 7.61
CA ILE A 76 20.34 -5.10 6.21
C ILE A 76 19.64 -6.16 5.35
N ALA A 77 19.60 -7.42 5.82
CA ALA A 77 18.95 -8.51 5.13
C ALA A 77 17.43 -8.29 4.99
N ALA A 78 16.76 -7.87 6.07
CA ALA A 78 15.34 -7.57 6.05
C ALA A 78 15.01 -6.40 5.11
N ARG A 79 15.85 -5.35 5.07
CA ARG A 79 15.73 -4.26 4.11
C ARG A 79 15.84 -4.75 2.66
N ALA A 80 16.85 -5.57 2.37
CA ALA A 80 17.04 -6.13 1.02
C ALA A 80 15.81 -6.94 0.59
N LYS A 81 15.26 -7.81 1.48
CA LYS A 81 14.04 -8.58 1.23
C LYS A 81 12.84 -7.66 0.99
N ALA A 82 12.64 -6.66 1.83
CA ALA A 82 11.51 -5.73 1.74
C ALA A 82 11.52 -4.90 0.45
N THR A 83 12.70 -4.58 -0.10
CA THR A 83 12.84 -3.81 -1.36
C THR A 83 12.80 -4.68 -2.62
N GLN A 84 12.90 -6.01 -2.50
CA GLN A 84 12.80 -6.93 -3.64
C GLN A 84 11.37 -7.28 -4.02
N VAL A 85 10.43 -7.17 -3.09
CA VAL A 85 9.02 -7.50 -3.35
C VAL A 85 8.35 -6.30 -4.02
N VAL A 86 8.08 -6.44 -5.32
CA VAL A 86 7.37 -5.44 -6.13
C VAL A 86 5.95 -5.91 -6.37
N VAL A 87 4.99 -5.00 -6.22
CA VAL A 87 3.56 -5.26 -6.46
C VAL A 87 3.09 -4.32 -7.57
N ASP A 88 2.52 -4.88 -8.63
CA ASP A 88 1.83 -4.10 -9.66
C ASP A 88 0.40 -3.79 -9.17
N PRO A 89 0.03 -2.54 -8.89
CA PRO A 89 -1.28 -2.20 -8.36
C PRO A 89 -2.43 -2.51 -9.34
N THR A 90 -2.13 -2.61 -10.64
CA THR A 90 -3.12 -2.89 -11.68
C THR A 90 -3.56 -4.35 -11.64
N ASN A 91 -2.64 -5.27 -11.32
CA ASN A 91 -2.88 -6.71 -11.35
C ASN A 91 -2.49 -7.41 -10.03
N ALA A 92 -2.46 -6.66 -8.93
CA ALA A 92 -2.08 -7.20 -7.63
C ALA A 92 -3.01 -8.30 -7.17
N THR A 93 -2.46 -9.48 -6.84
CA THR A 93 -3.21 -10.54 -6.16
C THR A 93 -3.14 -10.35 -4.64
N ALA A 94 -4.07 -11.00 -3.92
CA ALA A 94 -4.06 -11.01 -2.46
C ALA A 94 -2.76 -11.62 -1.91
N GLU A 95 -2.24 -12.67 -2.57
CA GLU A 95 -0.99 -13.34 -2.19
C GLU A 95 0.23 -12.42 -2.37
N GLN A 96 0.28 -11.65 -3.46
CA GLN A 96 1.36 -10.69 -3.70
C GLN A 96 1.35 -9.58 -2.65
N LEU A 97 0.17 -9.05 -2.33
CA LEU A 97 0.03 -8.02 -1.30
C LEU A 97 0.38 -8.57 0.09
N ALA A 98 -0.02 -9.82 0.42
CA ALA A 98 0.35 -10.49 1.66
C ALA A 98 1.87 -10.72 1.76
N ALA A 99 2.52 -11.17 0.67
CA ALA A 99 3.98 -11.32 0.61
C ALA A 99 4.70 -9.98 0.83
N PHE A 100 4.20 -8.90 0.22
CA PHE A 100 4.71 -7.55 0.45
C PHE A 100 4.56 -7.14 1.92
N GLN A 101 3.36 -7.33 2.52
CA GLN A 101 3.13 -7.03 3.93
C GLN A 101 4.05 -7.83 4.86
N ALA A 102 4.25 -9.13 4.59
CA ALA A 102 5.13 -9.98 5.38
C ALA A 102 6.58 -9.48 5.34
N ALA A 103 7.12 -9.16 4.16
CA ALA A 103 8.47 -8.65 4.01
C ALA A 103 8.66 -7.29 4.72
N GLN A 104 7.67 -6.40 4.63
CA GLN A 104 7.67 -5.12 5.35
C GLN A 104 7.54 -5.30 6.87
N GLY A 105 6.78 -6.30 7.32
CA GLY A 105 6.65 -6.67 8.73
C GLY A 105 7.97 -7.21 9.32
N GLU A 106 8.68 -8.08 8.59
CA GLU A 106 10.02 -8.56 8.99
C GLU A 106 11.00 -7.39 9.19
N LEU A 107 10.96 -6.40 8.28
CA LEU A 107 11.78 -5.20 8.42
C LEU A 107 11.41 -4.39 9.67
N SER A 108 10.11 -4.21 9.95
CA SER A 108 9.67 -3.53 11.17
C SER A 108 10.13 -4.24 12.44
N GLN A 109 10.09 -5.58 12.46
CA GLN A 109 10.60 -6.37 13.59
C GLN A 109 12.12 -6.24 13.75
N ALA A 110 12.88 -6.26 12.64
CA ALA A 110 14.32 -6.09 12.68
C ALA A 110 14.71 -4.70 13.21
N LEU A 111 14.01 -3.65 12.77
CA LEU A 111 14.19 -2.28 13.29
C LEU A 111 13.82 -2.19 14.79
N GLY A 112 12.74 -2.84 15.22
CA GLY A 112 12.35 -2.91 16.62
C GLY A 112 13.45 -3.52 17.50
N ARG A 113 14.07 -4.63 17.07
CA ARG A 113 15.22 -5.24 17.76
C ARG A 113 16.42 -4.28 17.82
N LEU A 114 16.72 -3.58 16.73
CA LEU A 114 17.81 -2.62 16.70
C LEU A 114 17.57 -1.45 17.69
N MET A 115 16.32 -0.97 17.78
CA MET A 115 15.95 0.07 18.75
C MET A 115 16.08 -0.43 20.18
N ALA A 116 15.67 -1.68 20.46
CA ALA A 116 15.81 -2.27 21.80
C ALA A 116 17.30 -2.38 22.25
N ILE A 117 18.20 -2.72 21.32
CA ILE A 117 19.65 -2.75 21.61
C ILE A 117 20.17 -1.37 21.99
N SER A 118 19.70 -0.31 21.36
CA SER A 118 20.16 1.05 21.63
C SER A 118 19.97 1.48 23.10
N GLU A 119 19.05 0.85 23.83
CA GLU A 119 18.84 1.08 25.26
C GLU A 119 20.06 0.66 26.12
N ASN A 120 20.88 -0.29 25.65
CA ASN A 120 22.09 -0.75 26.33
C ASN A 120 23.31 0.13 26.03
N TYR A 121 23.19 1.12 25.13
CA TYR A 121 24.27 2.00 24.68
C TYR A 121 23.92 3.47 24.96
N PRO A 122 24.18 4.02 26.17
CA PRO A 122 23.80 5.38 26.54
C PRO A 122 24.36 6.46 25.60
N ASP A 123 25.59 6.28 25.11
CA ASP A 123 26.24 7.22 24.19
C ASP A 123 25.56 7.27 22.83
N LEU A 124 25.08 6.11 22.33
CA LEU A 124 24.26 6.03 21.12
C LEU A 124 22.91 6.73 21.33
N LYS A 125 22.27 6.47 22.46
CA LYS A 125 20.97 7.07 22.82
C LYS A 125 21.07 8.59 22.95
N ALA A 126 22.20 9.12 23.43
CA ALA A 126 22.48 10.56 23.52
C ALA A 126 22.90 11.19 22.18
N ASN A 127 23.16 10.38 21.13
CA ASN A 127 23.57 10.88 19.82
C ASN A 127 22.42 11.58 19.09
N GLN A 128 22.60 12.85 18.71
CA GLN A 128 21.58 13.65 18.04
C GLN A 128 21.15 13.08 16.68
N ASN A 129 22.08 12.51 15.90
CA ASN A 129 21.78 11.93 14.61
C ASN A 129 20.91 10.66 14.76
N PHE A 130 21.23 9.82 15.78
CA PHE A 130 20.42 8.65 16.10
C PHE A 130 18.98 9.06 16.48
N GLY A 131 18.83 10.02 17.40
CA GLY A 131 17.51 10.53 17.80
C GLY A 131 16.72 11.14 16.63
N ALA A 132 17.39 11.88 15.73
CA ALA A 132 16.76 12.42 14.53
C ALA A 132 16.30 11.31 13.56
N LEU A 133 17.11 10.27 13.35
CA LEU A 133 16.76 9.12 12.50
C LEU A 133 15.60 8.31 13.09
N GLN A 134 15.60 8.08 14.41
CA GLN A 134 14.50 7.44 15.12
C GLN A 134 13.19 8.21 14.92
N SER A 135 13.19 9.52 15.15
CA SER A 135 12.00 10.37 14.96
C SER A 135 11.51 10.37 13.50
N GLN A 136 12.43 10.32 12.53
CA GLN A 136 12.07 10.22 11.11
C GLN A 136 11.45 8.85 10.77
N LEU A 137 11.96 7.76 11.36
CA LEU A 137 11.40 6.41 11.19
C LEU A 137 10.00 6.31 11.79
N GLU A 138 9.81 6.78 13.03
CA GLU A 138 8.49 6.83 13.67
C GLU A 138 7.48 7.66 12.87
N GLY A 139 7.90 8.84 12.40
CA GLY A 139 7.07 9.69 11.54
C GLY A 139 6.77 9.03 10.18
N THR A 140 7.67 8.21 9.65
CA THR A 140 7.44 7.48 8.39
C THR A 140 6.48 6.31 8.62
N GLU A 141 6.56 5.60 9.74
CA GLU A 141 5.62 4.52 10.08
C GLU A 141 4.18 5.04 10.20
N ASN A 142 4.00 6.20 10.84
CA ASN A 142 2.69 6.86 10.89
C ASN A 142 2.18 7.20 9.47
N ARG A 143 3.05 7.70 8.60
CA ARG A 143 2.66 8.01 7.20
C ARG A 143 2.36 6.75 6.39
N ILE A 144 3.06 5.64 6.61
CA ILE A 144 2.75 4.33 6.01
C ILE A 144 1.33 3.92 6.41
N THR A 145 0.99 4.01 7.70
CA THR A 145 -0.35 3.68 8.18
C THR A 145 -1.43 4.52 7.49
N VAL A 146 -1.22 5.84 7.39
CA VAL A 146 -2.15 6.74 6.69
C VAL A 146 -2.27 6.40 5.21
N ALA A 147 -1.15 6.13 4.52
CA ALA A 147 -1.13 5.78 3.10
C ALA A 147 -1.85 4.44 2.84
N ARG A 148 -1.66 3.42 3.70
CA ARG A 148 -2.38 2.13 3.62
C ARG A 148 -3.88 2.31 3.78
N ASN A 149 -4.31 3.12 4.76
CA ASN A 149 -5.73 3.40 4.97
C ASN A 149 -6.35 4.13 3.76
N ASN A 150 -5.63 5.10 3.19
CA ASN A 150 -6.07 5.79 1.98
C ASN A 150 -6.19 4.82 0.79
N PHE A 151 -5.18 3.96 0.58
CA PHE A 151 -5.23 2.93 -0.45
C PHE A 151 -6.44 2.01 -0.27
N ASN A 152 -6.70 1.50 0.92
CA ASN A 152 -7.84 0.65 1.21
C ASN A 152 -9.18 1.35 0.91
N GLU A 153 -9.29 2.63 1.24
CA GLU A 153 -10.52 3.40 0.95
C GLU A 153 -10.73 3.57 -0.55
N VAL A 154 -9.68 3.93 -1.31
CA VAL A 154 -9.76 4.10 -2.76
C VAL A 154 -10.02 2.76 -3.45
N ALA A 155 -9.35 1.68 -3.03
CA ALA A 155 -9.59 0.32 -3.52
C ALA A 155 -11.03 -0.14 -3.24
N ARG A 156 -11.59 0.19 -2.07
CA ARG A 156 -12.99 -0.08 -1.73
C ARG A 156 -13.96 0.66 -2.66
N GLN A 157 -13.66 1.92 -2.97
CA GLN A 157 -14.47 2.72 -3.90
C GLN A 157 -14.46 2.12 -5.30
N PHE A 158 -13.27 1.77 -5.81
CA PHE A 158 -13.10 1.08 -7.09
C PHE A 158 -13.84 -0.26 -7.12
N ASN A 159 -13.63 -1.12 -6.14
CA ASN A 159 -14.28 -2.43 -6.03
C ASN A 159 -15.82 -2.31 -5.97
N THR A 160 -16.33 -1.27 -5.32
CA THR A 160 -17.75 -0.98 -5.27
C THR A 160 -18.28 -0.52 -6.62
N LEU A 161 -17.54 0.36 -7.31
CA LEU A 161 -17.90 0.89 -8.63
C LEU A 161 -18.04 -0.22 -9.66
N ILE A 162 -17.06 -1.12 -9.77
CA ILE A 162 -17.05 -2.20 -10.78
C ILE A 162 -18.11 -3.27 -10.52
N ARG A 163 -18.66 -3.35 -9.30
CA ARG A 163 -19.69 -4.33 -8.91
C ARG A 163 -21.11 -3.79 -9.01
N ARG A 164 -21.30 -2.46 -9.09
CA ARG A 164 -22.64 -1.87 -9.18
C ARG A 164 -23.25 -2.05 -10.55
N PHE A 165 -24.53 -2.46 -10.58
CA PHE A 165 -25.32 -2.47 -11.81
C PHE A 165 -25.74 -1.02 -12.18
N PRO A 166 -25.71 -0.65 -13.46
CA PRO A 166 -25.31 -1.44 -14.61
C PRO A 166 -23.81 -1.31 -14.99
N THR A 167 -22.97 -0.63 -14.20
CA THR A 167 -21.54 -0.40 -14.45
C THR A 167 -20.76 -1.72 -14.54
N ASN A 168 -21.18 -2.75 -13.80
CA ASN A 168 -20.57 -4.08 -13.83
C ASN A 168 -20.56 -4.73 -15.22
N LEU A 169 -21.48 -4.37 -16.10
CA LEU A 169 -21.51 -4.88 -17.50
C LEU A 169 -20.28 -4.37 -18.27
N ILE A 170 -19.95 -3.09 -18.10
CA ILE A 170 -18.77 -2.48 -18.71
C ILE A 170 -17.49 -2.98 -18.03
N ALA A 171 -17.48 -3.06 -16.69
CA ALA A 171 -16.34 -3.57 -15.93
C ALA A 171 -15.96 -5.00 -16.33
N ASN A 172 -16.94 -5.89 -16.52
CA ASN A 172 -16.70 -7.26 -17.00
C ASN A 172 -16.14 -7.27 -18.43
N ALA A 173 -16.62 -6.40 -19.32
CA ALA A 173 -16.10 -6.29 -20.68
C ALA A 173 -14.65 -5.76 -20.71
N MET A 174 -14.25 -4.99 -19.69
CA MET A 174 -12.87 -4.51 -19.50
C MET A 174 -11.98 -5.50 -18.75
N ASN A 175 -12.50 -6.62 -18.25
CA ASN A 175 -11.83 -7.53 -17.32
C ASN A 175 -11.31 -6.81 -16.06
N ALA A 176 -12.07 -5.83 -15.56
CA ALA A 176 -11.70 -5.10 -14.36
C ALA A 176 -11.85 -6.00 -13.13
N GLU A 177 -10.72 -6.28 -12.47
CA GLU A 177 -10.66 -7.13 -11.28
C GLU A 177 -10.68 -6.33 -9.99
N LYS A 178 -11.11 -6.98 -8.91
CA LYS A 178 -11.08 -6.38 -7.57
C LYS A 178 -9.64 -6.18 -7.11
N ARG A 179 -9.39 -5.04 -6.50
CA ARG A 179 -8.12 -4.77 -5.83
C ARG A 179 -8.14 -5.35 -4.40
N PRO A 180 -7.07 -6.05 -3.99
CA PRO A 180 -6.94 -6.54 -2.61
C PRO A 180 -6.78 -5.38 -1.64
N TYR A 181 -6.95 -5.66 -0.35
CA TYR A 181 -6.80 -4.68 0.73
C TYR A 181 -5.59 -5.03 1.59
N PHE A 182 -4.96 -4.03 2.16
CA PHE A 182 -4.09 -4.24 3.31
C PHE A 182 -4.90 -4.75 4.49
N GLU A 183 -4.49 -5.86 5.06
CA GLU A 183 -5.11 -6.43 6.25
C GLU A 183 -4.41 -5.89 7.52
N ALA A 184 -5.10 -5.97 8.67
CA ALA A 184 -4.47 -5.73 9.96
C ALA A 184 -3.37 -6.79 10.20
N ASN A 185 -2.32 -6.42 10.92
CA ASN A 185 -1.31 -7.39 11.32
C ASN A 185 -1.93 -8.47 12.20
N GLU A 186 -1.51 -9.73 12.01
CA GLU A 186 -1.94 -10.84 12.87
C GLU A 186 -1.68 -10.49 14.34
N GLY A 187 -2.68 -10.70 15.17
CA GLY A 187 -2.61 -10.38 16.60
C GLY A 187 -3.05 -8.94 16.98
N ALA A 188 -3.32 -8.06 16.01
CA ALA A 188 -3.84 -6.71 16.31
C ALA A 188 -5.24 -6.72 16.95
N GLU A 189 -5.93 -7.86 16.92
CA GLU A 189 -7.24 -8.06 17.55
C GLU A 189 -7.14 -8.27 19.08
N GLN A 190 -5.94 -8.60 19.58
CA GLN A 190 -5.71 -8.80 21.01
C GLN A 190 -5.15 -7.53 21.64
N ALA A 191 -5.90 -6.94 22.55
CA ALA A 191 -5.38 -5.82 23.34
C ALA A 191 -4.13 -6.26 24.10
N PRO A 192 -3.05 -5.46 24.16
CA PRO A 192 -1.86 -5.77 24.93
C PRO A 192 -2.26 -6.03 26.38
N GLN A 193 -1.93 -7.21 26.91
CA GLN A 193 -2.12 -7.50 28.34
C GLN A 193 -1.02 -6.77 29.09
N VAL A 194 -1.39 -5.71 29.80
CA VAL A 194 -0.50 -5.03 30.74
C VAL A 194 -0.43 -5.90 31.99
N GLN A 195 0.69 -6.59 32.19
CA GLN A 195 1.01 -7.24 33.45
C GLN A 195 1.85 -6.27 34.27
N PHE A 196 1.36 -5.91 35.44
CA PHE A 196 2.08 -5.13 36.44
C PHE A 196 2.87 -6.04 37.36
#